data_7faf0ae3ef68919564a0b4316c197c34
#
_entry.id   7faf0ae3ef68919564a0b4316c197c34
#
_cell.length_a   1.000
_cell.length_b   1.000
_cell.length_c   1.000
_cell.angle_alpha   90.00
_cell.angle_beta   90.00
_cell.angle_gamma   90.00
#
_symmetry.space_group_name_H-M   'P 1'
#
loop_
_entity.id
_entity.type
_entity.pdbx_description
1 polymer ?
#
loop_
_entity_poly.entity_id
_entity_poly.type
_entity_poly.pdbx_seq_one_letter_code
_entity_poly.pdbx_strand_id
1 'polypeptide(L)'
;MKDVANAIREALIQSSEQAPIVPLGGKWMGGTIVFEPKDEALQAKEIPMATFFHKIVMVREKLRVLEQNINNHPKLDDEDRIGLQQYITRCYGSLTTFNVLCCVQGRSV
;
A
#
# COMPACT_ATOMS: atom_id res chain seq x y z
N MET A 1 4.74 22.08 -16.08
CA MET A 1 5.10 20.68 -15.76
C MET A 1 5.52 20.49 -14.33
N LYS A 2 6.38 21.35 -13.80
CA LYS A 2 6.75 21.27 -12.39
C LYS A 2 5.54 21.44 -11.46
N ASP A 3 4.61 22.32 -11.84
CA ASP A 3 3.43 22.60 -11.02
C ASP A 3 2.51 21.38 -10.92
N VAL A 4 2.38 20.61 -12.00
CA VAL A 4 1.57 19.41 -12.01
C VAL A 4 2.23 18.34 -11.13
N ALA A 5 3.54 18.16 -11.24
CA ALA A 5 4.26 17.20 -10.43
C ALA A 5 4.19 17.56 -8.94
N ASN A 6 4.32 18.85 -8.62
CA ASN A 6 4.21 19.31 -7.25
C ASN A 6 2.79 19.14 -6.71
N ALA A 7 1.78 19.44 -7.53
CA ALA A 7 0.37 19.26 -7.14
C ALA A 7 0.08 17.78 -6.85
N ILE A 8 0.61 16.87 -7.67
CA ILE A 8 0.45 15.44 -7.44
C ILE A 8 1.15 15.03 -6.16
N ARG A 9 2.35 15.56 -5.93
CA ARG A 9 3.10 15.25 -4.73
C ARG A 9 2.40 15.76 -3.47
N GLU A 10 1.86 16.97 -3.52
CA GLU A 10 1.11 17.53 -2.41
C GLU A 10 -0.17 16.76 -2.16
N ALA A 11 -0.88 16.39 -3.21
CA ALA A 11 -2.07 15.57 -3.10
C ALA A 11 -1.76 14.22 -2.48
N LEU A 12 -0.61 13.63 -2.86
CA LEU A 12 -0.17 12.35 -2.31
C LEU A 12 0.16 12.48 -0.82
N ILE A 13 0.86 13.55 -0.44
CA ILE A 13 1.18 13.81 0.96
C ILE A 13 -0.08 14.04 1.78
N GLN A 14 -0.99 14.88 1.28
CA GLN A 14 -2.25 15.13 1.95
C GLN A 14 -3.09 13.86 2.05
N SER A 15 -3.10 13.07 0.99
CA SER A 15 -3.83 11.81 0.98
C SER A 15 -3.28 10.86 2.04
N SER A 16 -1.96 10.80 2.19
CA SER A 16 -1.34 9.92 3.19
C SER A 16 -1.55 10.41 4.62
N GLU A 17 -1.76 11.73 4.81
CA GLU A 17 -1.98 12.30 6.13
C GLU A 17 -3.44 12.40 6.53
N GLN A 18 -4.32 12.67 5.56
CA GLN A 18 -5.71 13.01 5.82
C GLN A 18 -6.71 11.98 5.33
N ALA A 19 -6.34 11.17 4.34
CA ALA A 19 -7.24 10.13 3.85
C ALA A 19 -7.51 9.12 4.97
N PRO A 20 -8.74 8.56 5.03
CA PRO A 20 -9.00 7.51 5.98
C PRO A 20 -8.12 6.32 5.66
N ILE A 21 -7.02 6.23 6.36
CA ILE A 21 -6.12 5.08 6.28
C ILE A 21 -6.84 3.93 6.96
N VAL A 22 -6.94 2.80 6.27
CA VAL A 22 -7.52 1.60 6.87
C VAL A 22 -6.67 1.27 8.11
N PRO A 23 -7.28 1.27 9.30
CA PRO A 23 -6.50 1.09 10.52
C PRO A 23 -6.04 -0.35 10.67
N LEU A 24 -4.94 -0.50 11.38
CA LEU A 24 -4.48 -1.80 11.82
C LEU A 24 -5.52 -2.41 12.74
N GLY A 25 -5.83 -3.70 12.56
CA GLY A 25 -6.77 -4.40 13.41
C GLY A 25 -6.31 -4.39 14.87
N GLY A 26 -7.28 -4.24 15.79
CA GLY A 26 -6.97 -4.07 17.22
C GLY A 26 -6.11 -5.19 17.79
N LYS A 27 -6.32 -6.44 17.35
CA LYS A 27 -5.56 -7.59 17.84
C LYS A 27 -4.09 -7.56 17.44
N TRP A 28 -3.74 -6.73 16.46
CA TRP A 28 -2.36 -6.63 15.98
C TRP A 28 -1.62 -5.42 16.54
N MET A 29 -2.33 -4.49 17.18
CA MET A 29 -1.74 -3.27 17.71
C MET A 29 -0.75 -3.60 18.80
N GLY A 30 0.44 -2.99 18.71
CA GLY A 30 1.52 -3.27 19.66
C GLY A 30 2.29 -4.54 19.39
N GLY A 31 1.88 -5.29 18.37
CA GLY A 31 2.54 -6.55 18.01
C GLY A 31 3.83 -6.36 17.24
N THR A 32 4.50 -7.47 17.01
CA THR A 32 5.80 -7.52 16.35
C THR A 32 5.80 -8.63 15.30
N ILE A 33 6.42 -8.38 14.15
CA ILE A 33 6.69 -9.41 13.16
C ILE A 33 8.10 -9.90 13.38
N VAL A 34 8.28 -11.21 13.46
CA VAL A 34 9.57 -11.83 13.68
C VAL A 34 9.96 -12.62 12.43
N PHE A 35 11.11 -12.30 11.88
CA PHE A 35 11.69 -13.05 10.79
C PHE A 35 12.73 -14.00 11.40
N GLU A 36 12.42 -15.28 11.37
CA GLU A 36 13.29 -16.30 11.97
C GLU A 36 14.05 -17.04 10.88
N PRO A 37 15.39 -17.00 10.91
CA PRO A 37 16.17 -17.83 10.01
C PRO A 37 15.95 -19.30 10.30
N LYS A 38 16.13 -20.15 9.30
CA LYS A 38 16.06 -21.59 9.50
C LYS A 38 17.15 -22.08 10.46
N ASP A 39 18.34 -21.49 10.37
CA ASP A 39 19.45 -21.79 11.28
C ASP A 39 19.24 -21.03 12.59
N GLU A 40 18.97 -21.77 13.65
CA GLU A 40 18.70 -21.21 14.96
C GLU A 40 19.89 -20.46 15.57
N ALA A 41 21.09 -20.71 15.06
CA ALA A 41 22.29 -19.98 15.49
C ALA A 41 22.32 -18.55 14.99
N LEU A 42 21.51 -18.22 13.98
CA LEU A 42 21.42 -16.87 13.42
C LEU A 42 20.36 -16.06 14.15
N GLN A 43 20.61 -14.76 14.23
CA GLN A 43 19.74 -13.87 14.97
C GLN A 43 18.46 -13.56 14.17
N ALA A 44 17.33 -13.61 14.84
CA ALA A 44 16.05 -13.22 14.26
C ALA A 44 15.99 -11.69 14.10
N LYS A 45 15.17 -11.23 13.14
CA LYS A 45 14.92 -9.81 12.91
C LYS A 45 13.48 -9.49 13.30
N GLU A 46 13.30 -8.40 14.01
CA GLU A 46 11.97 -7.97 14.43
C GLU A 46 11.60 -6.64 13.80
N ILE A 47 10.33 -6.51 13.40
CA ILE A 47 9.77 -5.27 12.89
C ILE A 47 8.45 -5.02 13.61
N PRO A 48 8.24 -3.82 14.19
CA PRO A 48 6.94 -3.52 14.78
C PRO A 48 5.82 -3.68 13.76
N MET A 49 4.73 -4.30 14.19
CA MET A 49 3.57 -4.55 13.33
C MET A 49 3.05 -3.26 12.71
N ALA A 50 2.99 -2.18 13.48
CA ALA A 50 2.52 -0.89 12.99
C ALA A 50 3.40 -0.35 11.86
N THR A 51 4.71 -0.50 11.97
CA THR A 51 5.63 -0.07 10.94
C THR A 51 5.44 -0.86 9.66
N PHE A 52 5.31 -2.17 9.77
CA PHE A 52 5.10 -3.03 8.62
C PHE A 52 3.78 -2.70 7.92
N PHE A 53 2.71 -2.58 8.69
CA PHE A 53 1.40 -2.26 8.14
C PHE A 53 1.40 -0.90 7.45
N HIS A 54 2.07 0.08 8.05
CA HIS A 54 2.18 1.41 7.45
C HIS A 54 2.83 1.35 6.07
N LYS A 55 3.87 0.54 5.90
CA LYS A 55 4.53 0.37 4.60
C LYS A 55 3.57 -0.22 3.58
N ILE A 56 2.76 -1.18 3.98
CA ILE A 56 1.75 -1.76 3.08
C ILE A 56 0.74 -0.70 2.64
N VAL A 57 0.25 0.11 3.57
CA VAL A 57 -0.69 1.17 3.27
C VAL A 57 -0.07 2.18 2.30
N MET A 58 1.18 2.54 2.51
CA MET A 58 1.88 3.49 1.63
C MET A 58 2.02 2.95 0.22
N VAL A 59 2.32 1.66 0.06
CA VAL A 59 2.41 1.06 -1.27
C VAL A 59 1.05 1.11 -1.97
N ARG A 60 -0.03 0.79 -1.26
CA ARG A 60 -1.38 0.85 -1.83
C ARG A 60 -1.75 2.26 -2.27
N GLU A 61 -1.41 3.27 -1.47
CA GLU A 61 -1.69 4.65 -1.82
C GLU A 61 -0.92 5.09 -3.06
N LYS A 62 0.32 4.70 -3.18
CA LYS A 62 1.13 5.01 -4.36
C LYS A 62 0.59 4.32 -5.61
N LEU A 63 0.12 3.10 -5.48
CA LEU A 63 -0.52 2.40 -6.60
C LEU A 63 -1.80 3.11 -7.02
N ARG A 64 -2.59 3.60 -6.08
CA ARG A 64 -3.82 4.33 -6.38
C ARG A 64 -3.53 5.61 -7.16
N VAL A 65 -2.49 6.35 -6.76
CA VAL A 65 -2.10 7.56 -7.46
C VAL A 65 -1.57 7.23 -8.86
N LEU A 66 -0.78 6.18 -8.99
CA LEU A 66 -0.30 5.71 -10.28
C LEU A 66 -1.46 5.37 -11.20
N GLU A 67 -2.47 4.68 -10.68
CA GLU A 67 -3.66 4.33 -11.44
C GLU A 67 -4.39 5.57 -11.95
N GLN A 68 -4.54 6.58 -11.10
CA GLN A 68 -5.15 7.85 -11.49
C GLN A 68 -4.35 8.54 -12.60
N ASN A 69 -3.04 8.53 -12.49
CA ASN A 69 -2.16 9.14 -13.50
C ASN A 69 -2.28 8.42 -14.84
N ILE A 70 -2.36 7.10 -14.83
CA ILE A 70 -2.53 6.32 -16.05
C ILE A 70 -3.87 6.63 -16.69
N ASN A 71 -4.94 6.68 -15.90
CA ASN A 71 -6.28 6.94 -16.41
C ASN A 71 -6.42 8.33 -17.00
N ASN A 72 -5.67 9.29 -16.49
CA ASN A 72 -5.74 10.68 -16.94
C ASN A 72 -4.60 11.06 -17.87
N HIS A 73 -3.76 10.12 -18.27
CA HIS A 73 -2.61 10.43 -19.11
C HIS A 73 -3.05 10.71 -20.54
N PRO A 74 -2.76 11.91 -21.09
CA PRO A 74 -3.29 12.31 -22.39
C PRO A 74 -2.67 11.57 -23.56
N LYS A 75 -1.51 10.97 -23.38
CA LYS A 75 -0.77 10.28 -24.45
C LYS A 75 -1.02 8.78 -24.50
N LEU A 76 -1.77 8.24 -23.56
CA LEU A 76 -2.10 6.82 -23.54
C LEU A 76 -3.46 6.60 -24.22
N ASP A 77 -3.54 5.64 -25.12
CA ASP A 77 -4.82 5.22 -25.65
C ASP A 77 -5.50 4.22 -24.72
N ASP A 78 -6.71 3.80 -25.05
CA ASP A 78 -7.47 2.91 -24.19
C ASP A 78 -6.80 1.55 -24.03
N GLU A 79 -6.19 1.05 -25.09
CA GLU A 79 -5.48 -0.23 -25.03
C GLU A 79 -4.30 -0.16 -24.07
N ASP A 80 -3.53 0.93 -24.13
CA ASP A 80 -2.41 1.14 -23.22
C ASP A 80 -2.88 1.22 -21.79
N ARG A 81 -3.95 1.96 -21.52
CA ARG A 81 -4.51 2.08 -20.18
C ARG A 81 -4.94 0.74 -19.62
N ILE A 82 -5.64 -0.05 -20.43
CA ILE A 82 -6.11 -1.37 -20.00
C ILE A 82 -4.92 -2.27 -19.67
N GLY A 83 -3.88 -2.26 -20.50
CA GLY A 83 -2.69 -3.06 -20.26
C GLY A 83 -1.99 -2.69 -18.96
N LEU A 84 -1.84 -1.39 -18.70
CA LEU A 84 -1.21 -0.92 -17.47
C LEU A 84 -2.09 -1.19 -16.25
N GLN A 85 -3.40 -1.03 -16.38
CA GLN A 85 -4.34 -1.32 -15.30
C GLN A 85 -4.28 -2.78 -14.86
N GLN A 86 -4.06 -3.69 -15.79
CA GLN A 86 -3.95 -5.10 -15.44
C GLN A 86 -2.77 -5.36 -14.51
N TYR A 87 -1.63 -4.68 -14.72
CA TYR A 87 -0.49 -4.79 -13.82
C TYR A 87 -0.79 -4.23 -12.44
N ILE A 88 -1.48 -3.10 -12.39
CA ILE A 88 -1.87 -2.51 -11.11
C ILE A 88 -2.81 -3.45 -10.35
N THR A 89 -3.76 -4.05 -11.05
CA THR A 89 -4.68 -5.02 -10.45
C THR A 89 -3.92 -6.21 -9.85
N ARG A 90 -2.88 -6.67 -10.54
CA ARG A 90 -2.03 -7.75 -10.03
C ARG A 90 -1.25 -7.32 -8.79
N CYS A 91 -0.81 -6.07 -8.74
CA CYS A 91 -0.14 -5.53 -7.56
C CYS A 91 -1.07 -5.54 -6.36
N TYR A 92 -2.30 -5.07 -6.52
CA TYR A 92 -3.29 -5.13 -5.46
C TYR A 92 -3.57 -6.58 -5.03
N GLY A 93 -3.68 -7.47 -6.00
CA GLY A 93 -3.88 -8.89 -5.72
C GLY A 93 -2.77 -9.47 -4.86
N SER A 94 -1.52 -9.08 -5.15
CA SER A 94 -0.38 -9.53 -4.35
C SER A 94 -0.42 -9.02 -2.92
N LEU A 95 -1.06 -7.87 -2.69
CA LEU A 95 -1.14 -7.28 -1.36
C LEU A 95 -2.31 -7.81 -0.52
N THR A 96 -3.22 -8.59 -1.12
CA THR A 96 -4.41 -9.05 -0.39
C THR A 96 -4.06 -9.95 0.79
N THR A 97 -2.93 -10.64 0.75
CA THR A 97 -2.45 -11.43 1.87
C THR A 97 -2.39 -10.62 3.16
N PHE A 98 -2.07 -9.33 3.04
CA PHE A 98 -1.92 -8.46 4.21
C PHE A 98 -3.24 -7.88 4.71
N ASN A 99 -4.35 -8.19 4.04
CA ASN A 99 -5.67 -7.75 4.51
C ASN A 99 -6.00 -8.33 5.88
N VAL A 100 -5.35 -9.42 6.25
CA VAL A 100 -5.52 -10.01 7.59
C VAL A 100 -5.15 -9.01 8.70
N LEU A 101 -4.30 -8.04 8.38
CA LEU A 101 -3.86 -7.03 9.34
C LEU A 101 -4.81 -5.86 9.47
N CYS A 102 -5.74 -5.70 8.52
CA CYS A 102 -6.63 -4.56 8.47
C CYS A 102 -7.81 -4.74 9.42
N CYS A 103 -8.20 -3.63 10.05
CA CYS A 103 -9.50 -3.55 10.70
C CYS A 103 -10.50 -3.13 9.63
N VAL A 104 -11.14 -4.08 8.99
CA VAL A 104 -12.11 -3.82 7.95
C VAL A 104 -13.49 -3.97 8.55
N GLN A 105 -14.42 -3.11 8.12
CA GLN A 105 -15.79 -3.09 8.62
C GLN A 105 -16.39 -4.49 8.63
N GLY A 106 -16.77 -4.97 9.82
CA GLY A 106 -17.39 -6.25 9.99
C GLY A 106 -16.48 -7.44 9.70
N ARG A 107 -15.23 -7.19 9.39
CA ARG A 107 -14.25 -8.23 9.07
C ARG A 107 -12.98 -7.99 9.85
N SER A 108 -13.11 -8.05 11.11
CA SER A 108 -11.94 -8.10 11.96
C SER A 108 -11.32 -9.47 11.77
N VAL A 109 -10.20 -9.52 11.19
CA VAL A 109 -9.54 -10.79 10.95
C VAL A 109 -8.44 -10.99 11.96
#